data_08aab606edef0928cba71b668af715b8
#
_entry.id   08aab606edef0928cba71b668af715b8
#
_cell.length_a   1.000
_cell.length_b   1.000
_cell.length_c   1.000
_cell.angle_alpha   90.00
_cell.angle_beta   90.00
_cell.angle_gamma   90.00
#
_symmetry.space_group_name_H-M   'P 1'
#
loop_
_entity.id
_entity.type
_entity.pdbx_description
1 polymer ?
#
loop_
_entity_poly.entity_id
_entity_poly.type
_entity_poly.pdbx_seq_one_letter_code
_entity_poly.pdbx_strand_id
1 'polypeptide(L)'
;MIEEARPDKPDDTAAKPSGVRAWISRHKLLSLLGGFLLLWGAHYLITHPMDNPQPQKKVAVQGVFPYDRGLELRIEASYYSSNPICRETARAFFIFPQAEVSREAWRQIPLVREDGNRYRFDFYEDAIHPGFCDWQLRFVNYQIFEKGAEVQGGAILGFPGRYNVIRYECGNVISTYYKAPDRTPVKRVGIACLERDSHWHDPSRSVSQIDFVWDPIDFVWTPR
;
A
#
# COMPACT_ATOMS: atom_id res chain seq x y z
N MET A 1 -89.77 9.40 -30.85
CA MET A 1 -89.07 8.65 -29.84
C MET A 1 -87.62 8.67 -30.23
N ILE A 2 -86.86 9.52 -29.51
CA ILE A 2 -85.41 9.66 -29.73
C ILE A 2 -84.78 8.91 -28.56
N GLU A 3 -84.08 7.83 -28.83
CA GLU A 3 -83.39 6.99 -27.89
C GLU A 3 -82.02 7.62 -27.57
N GLU A 4 -81.89 8.10 -26.35
CA GLU A 4 -80.71 8.80 -25.86
C GLU A 4 -79.63 7.77 -25.53
N ALA A 5 -78.55 7.76 -26.34
CA ALA A 5 -77.41 6.89 -26.18
C ALA A 5 -76.62 7.30 -24.91
N ARG A 6 -76.50 6.40 -23.93
CA ARG A 6 -75.69 6.55 -22.71
C ARG A 6 -74.22 6.51 -23.10
N PRO A 7 -73.39 7.46 -22.65
CA PRO A 7 -71.96 7.38 -22.92
C PRO A 7 -71.33 6.26 -22.04
N ASP A 8 -70.53 5.43 -22.71
CA ASP A 8 -69.71 4.36 -22.12
C ASP A 8 -68.75 4.94 -21.11
N LYS A 9 -68.80 4.36 -19.94
CA LYS A 9 -67.86 4.67 -18.83
C LYS A 9 -66.49 4.15 -19.22
N PRO A 10 -65.41 4.97 -19.19
CA PRO A 10 -64.04 4.47 -19.45
C PRO A 10 -63.67 3.44 -18.38
N ASP A 11 -63.23 2.28 -18.91
CA ASP A 11 -62.78 1.14 -18.13
C ASP A 11 -61.41 1.48 -17.45
N ASP A 12 -61.45 1.91 -16.18
CA ASP A 12 -60.29 2.20 -15.35
C ASP A 12 -59.60 0.89 -14.95
N THR A 13 -59.09 0.13 -15.92
CA THR A 13 -58.15 -0.94 -15.68
C THR A 13 -56.74 -0.35 -15.44
N ALA A 14 -56.59 0.37 -14.32
CA ALA A 14 -55.29 0.74 -13.81
C ALA A 14 -54.50 -0.53 -13.51
N ALA A 15 -53.48 -0.80 -14.36
CA ALA A 15 -52.62 -1.97 -14.25
C ALA A 15 -52.05 -2.01 -12.80
N LYS A 16 -52.35 -3.07 -12.04
CA LYS A 16 -51.79 -3.29 -10.71
C LYS A 16 -50.29 -3.21 -10.79
N PRO A 17 -49.62 -2.31 -9.98
CA PRO A 17 -48.19 -2.19 -10.01
C PRO A 17 -47.55 -3.54 -9.69
N SER A 18 -46.54 -3.93 -10.47
CA SER A 18 -45.78 -5.18 -10.28
C SER A 18 -45.31 -5.26 -8.83
N GLY A 19 -45.33 -6.46 -8.23
CA GLY A 19 -45.09 -6.68 -6.81
C GLY A 19 -43.88 -5.93 -6.21
N VAL A 20 -42.79 -5.76 -6.96
CA VAL A 20 -41.60 -5.02 -6.58
C VAL A 20 -41.90 -3.51 -6.41
N ARG A 21 -42.63 -2.88 -7.33
CA ARG A 21 -43.00 -1.45 -7.22
C ARG A 21 -43.91 -1.18 -6.04
N ALA A 22 -44.86 -2.07 -5.77
CA ALA A 22 -45.74 -1.96 -4.60
C ALA A 22 -44.99 -2.13 -3.28
N TRP A 23 -43.98 -3.01 -3.22
CA TRP A 23 -43.15 -3.21 -2.07
C TRP A 23 -42.28 -1.98 -1.79
N ILE A 24 -41.59 -1.43 -2.80
CA ILE A 24 -40.76 -0.22 -2.70
C ILE A 24 -41.57 0.97 -2.20
N SER A 25 -42.80 1.17 -2.69
CA SER A 25 -43.64 2.28 -2.26
C SER A 25 -44.10 2.17 -0.80
N ARG A 26 -44.26 0.95 -0.31
CA ARG A 26 -44.67 0.68 1.09
C ARG A 26 -43.48 0.78 2.08
N HIS A 27 -42.27 0.50 1.62
CA HIS A 27 -41.06 0.45 2.45
C HIS A 27 -39.96 1.42 1.96
N LYS A 28 -40.35 2.66 1.67
CA LYS A 28 -39.44 3.68 1.08
C LYS A 28 -38.11 3.80 1.82
N LEU A 29 -38.15 3.85 3.16
CA LEU A 29 -36.93 3.99 3.96
C LEU A 29 -36.01 2.76 3.86
N LEU A 30 -36.59 1.55 3.91
CA LEU A 30 -35.83 0.31 3.77
C LEU A 30 -35.22 0.17 2.35
N SER A 31 -35.97 0.58 1.32
CA SER A 31 -35.49 0.57 -0.06
C SER A 31 -34.35 1.58 -0.28
N LEU A 32 -34.43 2.77 0.32
CA LEU A 32 -33.36 3.76 0.29
C LEU A 32 -32.11 3.27 1.02
N LEU A 33 -32.28 2.69 2.21
CA LEU A 33 -31.18 2.13 2.99
C LEU A 33 -30.51 0.97 2.23
N GLY A 34 -31.31 0.05 1.68
CA GLY A 34 -30.80 -1.06 0.87
C GLY A 34 -30.05 -0.58 -0.37
N GLY A 35 -30.58 0.40 -1.09
CA GLY A 35 -29.91 1.03 -2.22
C GLY A 35 -28.60 1.70 -1.83
N PHE A 36 -28.57 2.42 -0.73
CA PHE A 36 -27.35 3.04 -0.21
C PHE A 36 -26.29 1.99 0.15
N LEU A 37 -26.68 0.92 0.87
CA LEU A 37 -25.75 -0.15 1.24
C LEU A 37 -25.19 -0.87 0.01
N LEU A 38 -26.01 -1.11 -1.01
CA LEU A 38 -25.55 -1.71 -2.27
C LEU A 38 -24.56 -0.80 -3.01
N LEU A 39 -24.84 0.48 -3.12
CA LEU A 39 -23.95 1.44 -3.75
C LEU A 39 -22.63 1.58 -2.97
N TRP A 40 -22.72 1.64 -1.65
CA TRP A 40 -21.56 1.71 -0.79
C TRP A 40 -20.72 0.44 -0.85
N GLY A 41 -21.36 -0.74 -0.81
CA GLY A 41 -20.70 -2.04 -0.99
C GLY A 41 -20.03 -2.18 -2.35
N ALA A 42 -20.71 -1.78 -3.43
CA ALA A 42 -20.14 -1.76 -4.77
C ALA A 42 -18.95 -0.81 -4.86
N HIS A 43 -19.06 0.40 -4.33
CA HIS A 43 -17.95 1.35 -4.26
C HIS A 43 -16.75 0.75 -3.50
N TYR A 44 -17.01 0.15 -2.33
CA TYR A 44 -15.97 -0.51 -1.55
C TYR A 44 -15.25 -1.60 -2.35
N LEU A 45 -15.99 -2.51 -2.98
CA LEU A 45 -15.42 -3.62 -3.77
C LEU A 45 -14.61 -3.12 -4.98
N ILE A 46 -15.08 -2.05 -5.64
CA ILE A 46 -14.39 -1.49 -6.82
C ILE A 46 -13.10 -0.76 -6.42
N THR A 47 -13.08 -0.12 -5.24
CA THR A 47 -11.95 0.71 -4.82
C THR A 47 -10.97 -0.01 -3.90
N HIS A 48 -11.33 -1.19 -3.38
CA HIS A 48 -10.46 -1.94 -2.48
C HIS A 48 -9.35 -2.69 -3.24
N PRO A 49 -8.11 -2.72 -2.72
CA PRO A 49 -7.02 -3.47 -3.33
C PRO A 49 -7.28 -4.97 -3.21
N MET A 50 -7.52 -5.63 -4.33
CA MET A 50 -7.72 -7.07 -4.41
C MET A 50 -6.43 -7.75 -4.89
N ASP A 51 -6.08 -8.86 -4.26
CA ASP A 51 -4.93 -9.64 -4.68
C ASP A 51 -5.16 -10.19 -6.10
N ASN A 52 -4.13 -10.14 -6.92
CA ASN A 52 -4.16 -10.72 -8.25
C ASN A 52 -4.06 -12.25 -8.14
N PRO A 53 -5.08 -13.01 -8.55
CA PRO A 53 -5.06 -14.47 -8.43
C PRO A 53 -4.04 -15.15 -9.36
N GLN A 54 -3.53 -14.43 -10.36
CA GLN A 54 -2.57 -14.94 -11.34
C GLN A 54 -1.51 -13.89 -11.65
N PRO A 55 -0.66 -13.52 -10.66
CA PRO A 55 0.39 -12.54 -10.88
C PRO A 55 1.47 -13.13 -11.81
N GLN A 56 1.93 -12.34 -12.77
CA GLN A 56 2.88 -12.80 -13.78
C GLN A 56 4.23 -12.11 -13.72
N LYS A 57 4.27 -10.90 -13.17
CA LYS A 57 5.49 -10.08 -13.14
C LYS A 57 6.32 -10.39 -11.89
N LYS A 58 6.86 -11.61 -11.86
CA LYS A 58 7.69 -12.09 -10.75
C LYS A 58 9.07 -11.45 -10.78
N VAL A 59 9.50 -10.95 -9.63
CA VAL A 59 10.87 -10.48 -9.38
C VAL A 59 11.46 -11.33 -8.26
N ALA A 60 12.59 -11.97 -8.56
CA ALA A 60 13.34 -12.76 -7.59
C ALA A 60 14.55 -11.95 -7.11
N VAL A 61 14.71 -11.81 -5.81
CA VAL A 61 15.79 -11.07 -5.17
C VAL A 61 16.52 -11.98 -4.20
N GLN A 62 17.84 -11.89 -4.20
CA GLN A 62 18.71 -12.58 -3.24
C GLN A 62 19.72 -11.59 -2.65
N GLY A 63 20.33 -11.97 -1.54
CA GLY A 63 21.35 -11.14 -0.95
C GLY A 63 21.93 -11.69 0.33
N VAL A 64 22.71 -10.87 1.01
CA VAL A 64 23.27 -11.16 2.32
C VAL A 64 22.76 -10.16 3.34
N PHE A 65 22.54 -10.63 4.57
CA PHE A 65 22.09 -9.82 5.69
C PHE A 65 22.75 -10.31 6.99
N PRO A 66 23.21 -9.44 7.89
CA PRO A 66 23.96 -9.82 9.07
C PRO A 66 23.08 -10.42 10.19
N TYR A 67 22.48 -11.58 9.93
CA TYR A 67 21.64 -12.31 10.90
C TYR A 67 22.41 -12.79 12.14
N ASP A 68 23.72 -13.00 12.01
CA ASP A 68 24.63 -13.36 13.10
C ASP A 68 24.69 -12.31 14.21
N ARG A 69 24.24 -11.09 13.94
CA ARG A 69 24.14 -10.01 14.92
C ARG A 69 22.80 -9.92 15.65
N GLY A 70 21.92 -10.90 15.46
CA GLY A 70 20.60 -10.91 16.09
C GLY A 70 19.62 -9.90 15.47
N LEU A 71 19.90 -9.47 14.25
CA LEU A 71 19.02 -8.62 13.47
C LEU A 71 18.02 -9.44 12.66
N GLU A 72 16.83 -8.88 12.45
CA GLU A 72 15.81 -9.43 11.55
C GLU A 72 15.55 -8.48 10.40
N LEU A 73 15.41 -9.01 9.20
CA LEU A 73 15.01 -8.29 8.01
C LEU A 73 13.56 -8.60 7.68
N ARG A 74 12.77 -7.57 7.42
CA ARG A 74 11.42 -7.67 6.86
C ARG A 74 11.33 -6.87 5.58
N ILE A 75 10.59 -7.38 4.62
CA ILE A 75 10.41 -6.76 3.32
C ILE A 75 8.91 -6.57 3.09
N GLU A 76 8.55 -5.38 2.63
CA GLU A 76 7.17 -5.04 2.33
C GLU A 76 7.08 -4.34 0.97
N ALA A 77 6.08 -4.69 0.17
CA ALA A 77 5.76 -3.99 -1.05
C ALA A 77 4.65 -2.96 -0.82
N SER A 78 4.85 -1.75 -1.30
CA SER A 78 3.85 -0.69 -1.32
C SER A 78 3.27 -0.53 -2.71
N TYR A 79 1.96 -0.58 -2.80
CA TYR A 79 1.19 -0.33 -4.02
C TYR A 79 0.37 0.93 -3.82
N TYR A 80 0.20 1.69 -4.88
CA TYR A 80 -0.60 2.90 -4.86
C TYR A 80 -1.66 2.87 -5.96
N SER A 81 -2.77 3.56 -5.72
CA SER A 81 -3.78 3.78 -6.75
C SER A 81 -3.37 4.97 -7.63
N SER A 82 -3.29 4.77 -8.94
CA SER A 82 -3.00 5.86 -9.88
C SER A 82 -4.24 6.65 -10.29
N ASN A 83 -5.44 6.03 -10.18
CA ASN A 83 -6.70 6.66 -10.55
C ASN A 83 -7.10 7.76 -9.54
N PRO A 84 -7.30 9.01 -9.99
CA PRO A 84 -7.69 10.12 -9.12
C PRO A 84 -8.98 9.90 -8.31
N ILE A 85 -9.93 9.12 -8.82
CA ILE A 85 -11.21 8.83 -8.14
C ILE A 85 -10.99 7.95 -6.90
N CYS A 86 -9.88 7.21 -6.85
CA CYS A 86 -9.53 6.34 -5.74
C CYS A 86 -8.63 7.01 -4.69
N ARG A 87 -8.44 8.33 -4.77
CA ARG A 87 -7.65 9.07 -3.78
C ARG A 87 -8.37 9.13 -2.44
N GLU A 88 -7.59 9.22 -1.40
CA GLU A 88 -8.05 9.45 -0.04
C GLU A 88 -7.74 10.89 0.37
N THR A 89 -8.61 11.45 1.21
CA THR A 89 -8.32 12.72 1.83
C THR A 89 -7.42 12.49 3.03
N ALA A 90 -6.15 12.85 2.93
CA ALA A 90 -5.27 12.82 4.10
C ALA A 90 -5.81 13.80 5.14
N ARG A 91 -6.12 13.30 6.33
CA ARG A 91 -6.44 14.11 7.49
C ARG A 91 -5.15 14.75 8.01
N ALA A 92 -4.63 15.72 7.28
CA ALA A 92 -3.61 16.58 7.83
C ALA A 92 -4.27 17.49 8.88
N PHE A 93 -3.71 17.53 10.06
CA PHE A 93 -4.08 18.36 11.22
C PHE A 93 -5.07 19.49 10.90
N PHE A 94 -6.02 19.73 11.79
CA PHE A 94 -7.22 20.60 11.72
C PHE A 94 -7.06 22.01 11.09
N ILE A 95 -5.89 22.40 10.62
CA ILE A 95 -5.57 23.78 10.19
C ILE A 95 -5.13 23.86 8.71
N PHE A 96 -4.85 22.76 8.04
CA PHE A 96 -4.37 22.77 6.66
C PHE A 96 -5.39 22.19 5.67
N PRO A 97 -5.42 22.69 4.42
CA PRO A 97 -6.27 22.12 3.40
C PRO A 97 -5.94 20.61 3.26
N GLN A 98 -6.99 19.82 3.25
CA GLN A 98 -6.90 18.38 3.12
C GLN A 98 -6.22 18.07 1.79
N ALA A 99 -5.03 17.47 1.84
CA ALA A 99 -4.36 17.02 0.64
C ALA A 99 -4.97 15.69 0.19
N GLU A 100 -5.32 15.61 -1.08
CA GLU A 100 -5.69 14.33 -1.69
C GLU A 100 -4.41 13.51 -1.89
N VAL A 101 -4.39 12.31 -1.31
CA VAL A 101 -3.28 11.36 -1.45
C VAL A 101 -3.79 10.10 -2.14
N SER A 102 -2.93 9.48 -2.92
CA SER A 102 -3.22 8.16 -3.48
C SER A 102 -3.41 7.15 -2.36
N ARG A 103 -4.41 6.27 -2.49
CA ARG A 103 -4.53 5.13 -1.57
C ARG A 103 -3.30 4.26 -1.67
N GLU A 104 -2.85 3.77 -0.53
CA GLU A 104 -1.73 2.84 -0.44
C GLU A 104 -2.19 1.49 0.11
N ALA A 105 -1.61 0.43 -0.41
CA ALA A 105 -1.78 -0.92 0.09
C ALA A 105 -0.41 -1.55 0.31
N TRP A 106 -0.25 -2.18 1.45
CA TRP A 106 1.00 -2.81 1.85
C TRP A 106 0.86 -4.32 1.84
N ARG A 107 1.90 -5.00 1.37
CA ARG A 107 1.97 -6.47 1.36
C ARG A 107 3.31 -6.89 1.91
N GLN A 108 3.27 -7.66 2.99
CA GLN A 108 4.47 -8.28 3.52
C GLN A 108 4.96 -9.37 2.56
N ILE A 109 6.23 -9.35 2.23
CA ILE A 109 6.86 -10.33 1.35
C ILE A 109 7.52 -11.40 2.20
N PRO A 110 7.16 -12.68 2.03
CA PRO A 110 7.81 -13.77 2.74
C PRO A 110 9.29 -13.85 2.37
N LEU A 111 10.13 -13.84 3.37
CA LEU A 111 11.58 -13.92 3.22
C LEU A 111 12.06 -15.31 3.62
N VAL A 112 12.82 -15.95 2.75
CA VAL A 112 13.43 -17.26 2.99
C VAL A 112 14.88 -17.02 3.39
N ARG A 113 15.22 -17.38 4.62
CA ARG A 113 16.59 -17.39 5.11
C ARG A 113 17.27 -18.68 4.64
N GLU A 114 18.44 -18.54 4.06
CA GLU A 114 19.29 -19.63 3.64
C GLU A 114 20.47 -19.80 4.62
N ASP A 115 21.36 -20.71 4.31
CA ASP A 115 22.53 -20.98 5.15
C ASP A 115 23.44 -19.75 5.30
N GLY A 116 23.93 -19.54 6.52
CA GLY A 116 24.73 -18.36 6.88
C GLY A 116 23.89 -17.07 6.90
N ASN A 117 24.43 -16.03 6.30
CA ASN A 117 23.81 -14.71 6.23
C ASN A 117 23.05 -14.45 4.90
N ARG A 118 22.75 -15.51 4.14
CA ARG A 118 22.04 -15.39 2.88
C ARG A 118 20.53 -15.34 3.08
N TYR A 119 19.87 -14.64 2.19
CA TYR A 119 18.42 -14.61 2.09
C TYR A 119 17.97 -14.52 0.64
N ARG A 120 16.72 -14.89 0.42
CA ARG A 120 16.00 -14.66 -0.83
C ARG A 120 14.54 -14.34 -0.57
N PHE A 121 13.95 -13.63 -1.50
CA PHE A 121 12.50 -13.42 -1.55
C PHE A 121 12.04 -13.24 -2.99
N ASP A 122 10.81 -13.59 -3.21
CA ASP A 122 10.12 -13.38 -4.48
C ASP A 122 8.96 -12.44 -4.24
N PHE A 123 8.77 -11.48 -5.10
CA PHE A 123 7.56 -10.66 -5.10
C PHE A 123 7.05 -10.46 -6.52
N TYR A 124 5.83 -9.94 -6.65
CA TYR A 124 5.21 -9.68 -7.93
C TYR A 124 4.87 -8.19 -8.02
N GLU A 125 5.31 -7.55 -9.12
CA GLU A 125 4.96 -6.15 -9.38
C GLU A 125 3.45 -5.97 -9.54
N ASP A 126 2.78 -7.02 -10.01
CA ASP A 126 1.34 -7.09 -10.23
C ASP A 126 0.62 -7.97 -9.20
N ALA A 127 1.12 -8.04 -7.95
CA ALA A 127 0.48 -8.82 -6.89
C ALA A 127 -0.91 -8.29 -6.51
N ILE A 128 -1.18 -7.01 -6.74
CA ILE A 128 -2.51 -6.43 -6.62
C ILE A 128 -3.08 -6.25 -8.03
N HIS A 129 -4.33 -6.71 -8.21
CA HIS A 129 -5.04 -6.54 -9.47
C HIS A 129 -5.25 -5.05 -9.75
N PRO A 130 -4.91 -4.54 -10.97
CA PRO A 130 -5.04 -3.11 -11.27
C PRO A 130 -6.44 -2.58 -11.01
N GLY A 131 -7.48 -3.33 -11.44
CA GLY A 131 -8.86 -2.98 -11.23
C GLY A 131 -9.21 -1.55 -11.68
N PHE A 132 -10.27 -1.00 -11.10
CA PHE A 132 -10.72 0.36 -11.40
C PHE A 132 -9.76 1.44 -10.90
N CYS A 133 -9.05 1.17 -9.79
CA CYS A 133 -8.12 2.11 -9.18
C CYS A 133 -6.74 2.13 -9.82
N ASP A 134 -6.48 1.25 -10.78
CA ASP A 134 -5.19 1.11 -11.46
C ASP A 134 -4.04 1.00 -10.45
N TRP A 135 -4.10 -0.05 -9.62
CA TRP A 135 -3.11 -0.32 -8.60
C TRP A 135 -1.77 -0.67 -9.22
N GLN A 136 -0.72 0.01 -8.79
CA GLN A 136 0.63 -0.16 -9.29
C GLN A 136 1.63 -0.27 -8.13
N LEU A 137 2.67 -1.07 -8.30
CA LEU A 137 3.79 -1.11 -7.36
C LEU A 137 4.47 0.25 -7.32
N ARG A 138 4.65 0.80 -6.12
CA ARG A 138 5.34 2.07 -5.90
C ARG A 138 6.80 1.86 -5.55
N PHE A 139 7.04 1.04 -4.53
CA PHE A 139 8.37 0.67 -4.06
C PHE A 139 8.30 -0.58 -3.17
N VAL A 140 9.45 -1.15 -2.94
CA VAL A 140 9.64 -2.19 -1.92
C VAL A 140 10.42 -1.56 -0.77
N ASN A 141 9.94 -1.77 0.46
CA ASN A 141 10.61 -1.32 1.68
C ASN A 141 11.34 -2.47 2.34
N TYR A 142 12.43 -2.14 2.99
CA TYR A 142 13.04 -3.00 3.99
C TYR A 142 12.86 -2.39 5.37
N GLN A 143 12.78 -3.25 6.38
CA GLN A 143 12.74 -2.89 7.79
C GLN A 143 13.70 -3.81 8.53
N ILE A 144 14.55 -3.24 9.36
CA ILE A 144 15.49 -3.97 10.19
C ILE A 144 15.02 -3.87 11.65
N PHE A 145 14.92 -5.02 12.29
CA PHE A 145 14.52 -5.13 13.69
C PHE A 145 15.69 -5.66 14.52
N GLU A 146 15.83 -5.12 15.72
CA GLU A 146 16.69 -5.63 16.78
C GLU A 146 15.82 -5.92 17.99
N LYS A 147 15.85 -7.17 18.49
CA LYS A 147 15.03 -7.62 19.65
C LYS A 147 13.54 -7.24 19.53
N GLY A 148 12.98 -7.31 18.33
CA GLY A 148 11.59 -7.02 18.06
C GLY A 148 11.24 -5.53 17.90
N ALA A 149 12.20 -4.62 18.07
CA ALA A 149 12.01 -3.20 17.81
C ALA A 149 12.58 -2.83 16.44
N GLU A 150 11.83 -2.05 15.64
CA GLU A 150 12.34 -1.50 14.40
C GLU A 150 13.44 -0.48 14.70
N VAL A 151 14.62 -0.71 14.14
CA VAL A 151 15.79 0.15 14.32
C VAL A 151 16.14 0.93 13.07
N GLN A 152 15.78 0.41 11.91
CA GLN A 152 16.02 1.03 10.61
C GLN A 152 14.96 0.58 9.60
N GLY A 153 14.59 1.46 8.69
CA GLY A 153 13.77 1.16 7.54
C GLY A 153 14.08 2.10 6.39
N GLY A 154 13.79 1.67 5.20
CA GLY A 154 14.00 2.46 4.00
C GLY A 154 13.33 1.88 2.77
N ALA A 155 13.15 2.72 1.75
CA ALA A 155 12.69 2.26 0.46
C ALA A 155 13.87 1.71 -0.33
N ILE A 156 13.69 0.55 -0.91
CA ILE A 156 14.57 0.05 -1.95
C ILE A 156 14.16 0.79 -3.23
N LEU A 157 14.92 1.82 -3.57
CA LEU A 157 14.62 2.66 -4.70
C LEU A 157 14.81 1.89 -5.99
N GLY A 158 13.83 2.00 -6.86
CA GLY A 158 14.04 1.68 -8.27
C GLY A 158 13.21 0.53 -8.82
N PHE A 159 11.89 0.50 -8.57
CA PHE A 159 10.99 -0.34 -9.34
C PHE A 159 10.15 0.51 -10.31
N PRO A 160 10.23 0.25 -11.63
CA PRO A 160 11.18 -0.60 -12.34
C PRO A 160 12.62 -0.09 -12.21
N GLY A 161 13.53 -0.98 -11.82
CA GLY A 161 14.81 -0.67 -11.25
C GLY A 161 15.81 0.04 -12.17
N ARG A 162 16.45 1.05 -11.62
CA ARG A 162 17.67 1.63 -12.22
C ARG A 162 18.93 0.79 -11.94
N TYR A 163 18.85 -0.15 -10.97
CA TYR A 163 19.99 -0.92 -10.49
C TYR A 163 19.66 -2.39 -10.40
N ASN A 164 20.58 -3.25 -10.82
CA ASN A 164 20.42 -4.70 -10.68
C ASN A 164 20.95 -5.20 -9.34
N VAL A 165 21.95 -4.51 -8.80
CA VAL A 165 22.60 -4.83 -7.54
C VAL A 165 22.62 -3.57 -6.70
N ILE A 166 22.12 -3.68 -5.46
CA ILE A 166 22.12 -2.60 -4.48
C ILE A 166 22.90 -3.09 -3.26
N ARG A 167 23.85 -2.30 -2.80
CA ARG A 167 24.62 -2.58 -1.60
C ARG A 167 24.37 -1.51 -0.56
N TYR A 168 23.94 -1.94 0.61
CA TYR A 168 23.80 -1.12 1.80
C TYR A 168 24.92 -1.46 2.78
N GLU A 169 25.66 -0.46 3.21
CA GLU A 169 26.59 -0.56 4.33
C GLU A 169 25.85 -0.16 5.60
N CYS A 170 25.72 -1.10 6.53
CA CYS A 170 25.05 -0.91 7.79
C CYS A 170 26.07 -0.81 8.93
N GLY A 171 25.85 0.12 9.85
CA GLY A 171 26.73 0.30 10.99
C GLY A 171 25.99 0.97 12.14
N ASN A 172 26.69 1.09 13.28
CA ASN A 172 26.17 1.84 14.40
C ASN A 172 26.17 3.33 14.10
N VAL A 173 25.05 4.00 14.40
CA VAL A 173 24.94 5.44 14.32
C VAL A 173 24.74 6.01 15.70
N ILE A 174 25.59 6.96 16.06
CA ILE A 174 25.40 7.76 17.27
C ILE A 174 24.79 9.09 16.88
N SER A 175 23.49 9.25 17.17
CA SER A 175 22.78 10.50 16.95
C SER A 175 22.64 11.26 18.29
N THR A 176 22.93 12.56 18.25
CA THR A 176 22.67 13.44 19.40
C THR A 176 21.45 14.28 19.09
N TYR A 177 20.42 14.21 19.90
CA TYR A 177 19.26 15.09 19.81
C TYR A 177 19.06 15.85 21.11
N TYR A 178 18.40 16.99 21.03
CA TYR A 178 18.15 17.85 22.18
C TYR A 178 16.72 17.66 22.66
N LYS A 179 16.55 17.24 23.90
CA LYS A 179 15.23 17.08 24.51
C LYS A 179 14.69 18.43 24.94
N ALA A 180 13.49 18.78 24.50
CA ALA A 180 12.78 19.95 24.99
C ALA A 180 12.22 19.69 26.41
N PRO A 181 12.12 20.70 27.31
CA PRO A 181 12.36 22.13 27.10
C PRO A 181 13.79 22.61 27.37
N ASP A 182 14.60 21.81 28.07
CA ASP A 182 15.88 22.18 28.63
C ASP A 182 17.09 22.05 27.68
N ARG A 183 16.84 21.62 26.45
CA ARG A 183 17.86 21.34 25.42
C ARG A 183 19.00 20.41 25.91
N THR A 184 18.70 19.48 26.82
CA THR A 184 19.65 18.49 27.27
C THR A 184 20.06 17.58 26.11
N PRO A 185 21.35 17.42 25.78
CA PRO A 185 21.79 16.54 24.73
C PRO A 185 21.61 15.08 25.17
N VAL A 186 20.85 14.33 24.34
CA VAL A 186 20.64 12.90 24.54
C VAL A 186 21.30 12.16 23.37
N LYS A 187 22.22 11.24 23.72
CA LYS A 187 22.82 10.36 22.71
C LYS A 187 21.96 9.12 22.52
N ARG A 188 21.62 8.83 21.29
CA ARG A 188 20.94 7.60 20.89
C ARG A 188 21.85 6.81 19.97
N VAL A 189 22.08 5.55 20.33
CA VAL A 189 22.76 4.59 19.45
C VAL A 189 21.67 3.90 18.63
N GLY A 190 21.80 3.88 17.33
CA GLY A 190 20.92 3.21 16.40
C GLY A 190 21.72 2.51 15.32
N ILE A 191 21.03 1.90 14.39
CA ILE A 191 21.61 1.32 13.19
C ILE A 191 21.21 2.19 12.02
N ALA A 192 22.12 2.46 11.11
CA ALA A 192 21.82 3.07 9.82
C ALA A 192 22.43 2.25 8.71
N CYS A 193 21.69 2.16 7.61
CA CYS A 193 22.16 1.54 6.37
C CYS A 193 22.19 2.62 5.29
N LEU A 194 23.35 2.83 4.71
CA LEU A 194 23.56 3.80 3.63
C LEU A 194 23.82 3.04 2.33
N GLU A 195 23.13 3.43 1.28
CA GLU A 195 23.43 2.94 -0.05
C GLU A 195 24.79 3.47 -0.49
N ARG A 196 25.72 2.57 -0.84
CA ARG A 196 27.09 2.92 -1.20
C ARG A 196 27.41 2.67 -2.66
N ASP A 197 27.08 1.49 -3.15
CA ASP A 197 27.40 1.07 -4.50
C ASP A 197 26.16 0.57 -5.22
N SER A 198 25.55 1.46 -5.99
CA SER A 198 24.52 1.08 -6.93
C SER A 198 25.11 1.08 -8.33
N HIS A 199 25.27 -0.10 -8.92
CA HIS A 199 25.77 -0.19 -10.28
C HIS A 199 24.63 -0.04 -11.27
N TRP A 200 24.74 0.95 -12.14
CA TRP A 200 23.89 1.10 -13.30
C TRP A 200 24.12 -0.07 -14.23
N HIS A 201 23.12 -0.91 -14.36
CA HIS A 201 23.03 -1.89 -15.42
C HIS A 201 21.72 -1.66 -16.16
N ASP A 202 21.59 -2.31 -17.30
CA ASP A 202 20.48 -2.26 -18.22
C ASP A 202 19.11 -1.91 -17.56
N PRO A 203 18.49 -0.79 -17.94
CA PRO A 203 17.20 -0.37 -17.38
C PRO A 203 16.04 -1.35 -17.63
N SER A 204 16.24 -2.36 -18.47
CA SER A 204 15.28 -3.44 -18.72
C SER A 204 15.30 -4.53 -17.65
N ARG A 205 16.27 -4.54 -16.74
CA ARG A 205 16.40 -5.58 -15.72
C ARG A 205 15.95 -5.07 -14.35
N SER A 206 15.17 -5.90 -13.68
CA SER A 206 14.76 -5.66 -12.28
C SER A 206 15.92 -5.90 -11.31
N VAL A 207 15.84 -5.31 -10.11
CA VAL A 207 16.79 -5.61 -9.02
C VAL A 207 16.80 -7.11 -8.76
N SER A 208 17.98 -7.72 -8.81
CA SER A 208 18.16 -9.16 -8.57
C SER A 208 18.95 -9.45 -7.30
N GLN A 209 19.68 -8.46 -6.79
CA GLN A 209 20.52 -8.64 -5.61
C GLN A 209 20.51 -7.39 -4.74
N ILE A 210 20.36 -7.60 -3.42
CA ILE A 210 20.43 -6.55 -2.41
C ILE A 210 21.27 -7.08 -1.25
N ASP A 211 22.40 -6.45 -1.01
CA ASP A 211 23.33 -6.85 0.03
C ASP A 211 23.33 -5.82 1.16
N PHE A 212 23.13 -6.29 2.39
CA PHE A 212 23.32 -5.51 3.61
C PHE A 212 24.61 -5.99 4.28
N VAL A 213 25.65 -5.21 4.15
CA VAL A 213 26.97 -5.54 4.70
C VAL A 213 27.18 -4.73 5.97
N TRP A 214 27.57 -5.41 7.06
CA TRP A 214 27.91 -4.72 8.28
C TRP A 214 29.31 -4.17 8.20
N ASP A 215 29.43 -2.85 8.32
CA ASP A 215 30.71 -2.17 8.48
C ASP A 215 30.89 -1.83 9.98
N PRO A 216 32.01 -2.24 10.62
CA PRO A 216 32.29 -1.87 12.01
C PRO A 216 32.54 -0.38 12.22
N ILE A 217 32.53 0.44 11.18
CA ILE A 217 32.73 1.89 11.32
C ILE A 217 31.51 2.51 12.00
N ASP A 218 31.76 3.18 13.12
CA ASP A 218 30.73 3.96 13.81
C ASP A 218 30.46 5.27 13.05
N PHE A 219 29.26 5.42 12.53
CA PHE A 219 28.83 6.68 11.93
C PHE A 219 28.45 7.68 13.03
N VAL A 220 29.16 8.80 13.11
CA VAL A 220 28.78 9.91 13.99
C VAL A 220 27.97 10.92 13.18
N TRP A 221 26.67 10.97 13.42
CA TRP A 221 25.81 11.97 12.83
C TRP A 221 25.57 13.13 13.77
N THR A 222 26.07 14.31 13.42
CA THR A 222 25.80 15.57 14.15
C THR A 222 24.83 16.39 13.33
N PRO A 223 23.57 16.59 13.79
CA PRO A 223 22.66 17.49 13.10
C PRO A 223 23.25 18.91 13.10
N ARG A 224 23.21 19.56 11.96
CA ARG A 224 23.55 20.98 11.80
C ARG A 224 22.47 21.89 12.33
#